data_a845539d30b572d566a202be04087948
#
_entry.id   a845539d30b572d566a202be04087948
#
_cell.length_a   1.000
_cell.length_b   1.000
_cell.length_c   1.000
_cell.angle_alpha   90.00
_cell.angle_beta   90.00
_cell.angle_gamma   90.00
#
_symmetry.space_group_name_H-M   'P 1'
#
loop_
_entity.id
_entity.type
_entity.pdbx_description
1 polymer ?
#
loop_
_entity_poly.entity_id
_entity_poly.type
_entity_poly.pdbx_seq_one_letter_code
_entity_poly.pdbx_strand_id
1 'polypeptide(L)'
;MIRFGLCCIFRKEPIKFRRTTAKYLQKFSRNQQLKYLAEICRHNAHSLNKALRYCRDNDIKDFRTNSQIMPLKTHPDVGYSTEDLPLHDQIVQTFKDCGRFCQKHDIRTTFHPDQFILLSSPSREVVQRSVADLIYQAEVAQWVNADVINIHGGGAYGDKSTSLRRFRKRIEQLPGAVRSRLTLENDDRVYAPKDLLPVCRDMNIPSTCMTKASL
;
A
#
# COMPACT_ATOMS: atom_id res chain seq x y z
N MET A 1 0.12 12.79 -21.10
CA MET A 1 1.25 11.86 -21.36
C MET A 1 0.93 10.53 -20.69
N ILE A 2 1.05 9.39 -21.39
CA ILE A 2 0.87 8.05 -20.83
C ILE A 2 2.19 7.65 -20.16
N ARG A 3 2.13 7.13 -18.92
CA ARG A 3 3.28 6.57 -18.22
C ARG A 3 3.14 5.05 -18.16
N PHE A 4 4.19 4.33 -18.52
CA PHE A 4 4.25 2.89 -18.30
C PHE A 4 4.71 2.63 -16.86
N GLY A 5 4.00 1.72 -16.17
CA GLY A 5 4.26 1.34 -14.80
C GLY A 5 4.77 -0.10 -14.67
N LEU A 6 5.59 -0.33 -13.65
CA LEU A 6 6.09 -1.63 -13.27
C LEU A 6 5.57 -2.05 -11.89
N CYS A 7 5.14 -3.30 -11.77
CA CYS A 7 4.80 -3.90 -10.48
C CYS A 7 6.05 -4.39 -9.75
N CYS A 8 5.94 -4.52 -8.42
CA CYS A 8 7.04 -4.84 -7.50
C CYS A 8 7.61 -6.27 -7.62
N ILE A 9 7.24 -7.06 -8.64
CA ILE A 9 7.71 -8.45 -8.81
C ILE A 9 8.64 -8.51 -10.02
N PHE A 10 9.93 -8.73 -9.74
CA PHE A 10 10.96 -8.93 -10.76
C PHE A 10 11.19 -10.44 -10.95
N ARG A 11 11.16 -10.91 -12.19
CA ARG A 11 11.39 -12.33 -12.51
C ARG A 11 12.84 -12.60 -12.93
N LYS A 12 13.44 -11.68 -13.68
CA LYS A 12 14.78 -11.83 -14.26
C LYS A 12 15.84 -11.07 -13.44
N GLU A 13 15.48 -9.94 -12.85
CA GLU A 13 16.41 -9.10 -12.11
C GLU A 13 16.59 -9.58 -10.66
N PRO A 14 17.78 -9.43 -10.05
CA PRO A 14 18.05 -9.81 -8.68
C PRO A 14 17.47 -8.81 -7.66
N ILE A 15 16.26 -8.34 -7.90
CA ILE A 15 15.53 -7.40 -7.04
C ILE A 15 14.41 -8.16 -6.36
N LYS A 16 14.53 -8.36 -5.04
CA LYS A 16 13.57 -9.15 -4.26
C LYS A 16 13.18 -8.40 -3.00
N PHE A 17 11.89 -8.40 -2.70
CA PHE A 17 11.35 -7.90 -1.44
C PHE A 17 11.14 -9.08 -0.50
N ARG A 18 11.73 -9.00 0.69
CA ARG A 18 11.62 -10.02 1.73
C ARG A 18 10.31 -9.88 2.49
N ARG A 19 9.77 -11.03 2.89
CA ARG A 19 8.58 -11.16 3.75
C ARG A 19 8.87 -12.12 4.89
N THR A 20 8.00 -12.11 5.88
CA THR A 20 7.99 -13.09 6.97
C THR A 20 6.56 -13.39 7.39
N THR A 21 6.36 -14.40 8.22
CA THR A 21 5.05 -14.75 8.76
C THR A 21 5.01 -14.54 10.27
N ALA A 22 3.84 -14.24 10.82
CA ALA A 22 3.64 -14.11 12.25
C ALA A 22 4.02 -15.40 12.99
N LYS A 23 3.63 -16.56 12.45
CA LYS A 23 4.00 -17.88 13.00
C LYS A 23 5.51 -18.09 13.11
N TYR A 24 6.29 -17.56 12.16
CA TYR A 24 7.75 -17.64 12.25
C TYR A 24 8.28 -16.72 13.34
N LEU A 25 7.80 -15.47 13.42
CA LEU A 25 8.26 -14.50 14.42
C LEU A 25 7.90 -14.91 15.84
N GLN A 26 6.76 -15.55 16.06
CA GLN A 26 6.33 -16.01 17.40
C GLN A 26 7.29 -17.04 18.04
N LYS A 27 8.23 -17.58 17.28
CA LYS A 27 9.31 -18.46 17.82
C LYS A 27 10.42 -17.69 18.55
N PHE A 28 10.45 -16.38 18.47
CA PHE A 28 11.52 -15.52 18.95
C PHE A 28 11.04 -14.60 20.06
N SER A 29 11.94 -14.16 20.94
CA SER A 29 11.68 -13.09 21.89
C SER A 29 11.37 -11.78 21.17
N ARG A 30 10.68 -10.85 21.84
CA ARG A 30 10.33 -9.55 21.24
C ARG A 30 11.54 -8.82 20.66
N ASN A 31 12.65 -8.76 21.36
CA ASN A 31 13.87 -8.12 20.88
C ASN A 31 14.43 -8.79 19.62
N GLN A 32 14.39 -10.11 19.54
CA GLN A 32 14.80 -10.83 18.33
C GLN A 32 13.85 -10.59 17.16
N GLN A 33 12.53 -10.52 17.41
CA GLN A 33 11.54 -10.17 16.39
C GLN A 33 11.84 -8.79 15.78
N LEU A 34 12.05 -7.77 16.61
CA LEU A 34 12.33 -6.41 16.17
C LEU A 34 13.66 -6.33 15.37
N LYS A 35 14.70 -7.01 15.82
CA LYS A 35 15.97 -7.10 15.06
C LYS A 35 15.77 -7.74 13.69
N TYR A 36 15.04 -8.84 13.62
CA TYR A 36 14.76 -9.55 12.38
C TYR A 36 13.88 -8.71 11.42
N LEU A 37 12.86 -8.03 11.95
CA LEU A 37 12.00 -7.12 11.18
C LEU A 37 12.80 -5.92 10.66
N ALA A 38 13.66 -5.33 11.46
CA ALA A 38 14.54 -4.23 11.05
C ALA A 38 15.42 -4.63 9.85
N GLU A 39 16.02 -5.83 9.89
CA GLU A 39 16.82 -6.35 8.79
C GLU A 39 16.00 -6.52 7.50
N ILE A 40 14.74 -6.98 7.61
CA ILE A 40 13.85 -7.10 6.45
C ILE A 40 13.48 -5.71 5.91
N CYS A 41 13.10 -4.78 6.79
CA CYS A 41 12.73 -3.41 6.39
C CYS A 41 13.91 -2.70 5.72
N ARG A 42 15.12 -2.81 6.27
CA ARG A 42 16.35 -2.29 5.68
C ARG A 42 16.61 -2.89 4.30
N HIS A 43 16.52 -4.22 4.18
CA HIS A 43 16.68 -4.93 2.91
C HIS A 43 15.64 -4.42 1.88
N ASN A 44 14.38 -4.29 2.27
CA ASN A 44 13.31 -3.86 1.38
C ASN A 44 13.47 -2.40 0.94
N ALA A 45 13.96 -1.51 1.80
CA ALA A 45 14.29 -0.14 1.43
C ALA A 45 15.40 -0.09 0.36
N HIS A 46 16.45 -0.90 0.52
CA HIS A 46 17.50 -1.04 -0.50
C HIS A 46 16.99 -1.69 -1.79
N SER A 47 16.09 -2.68 -1.70
CA SER A 47 15.47 -3.29 -2.87
C SER A 47 14.58 -2.30 -3.63
N LEU A 48 13.87 -1.42 -2.93
CA LEU A 48 13.13 -0.33 -3.56
C LEU A 48 14.07 0.61 -4.32
N ASN A 49 15.18 1.01 -3.72
CA ASN A 49 16.17 1.86 -4.42
C ASN A 49 16.67 1.19 -5.71
N LYS A 50 16.98 -0.11 -5.67
CA LYS A 50 17.38 -0.88 -6.87
C LYS A 50 16.27 -0.91 -7.92
N ALA A 51 15.02 -1.12 -7.50
CA ALA A 51 13.86 -1.13 -8.40
C ALA A 51 13.66 0.22 -9.10
N LEU A 52 13.80 1.32 -8.36
CA LEU A 52 13.67 2.66 -8.91
C LEU A 52 14.81 3.01 -9.88
N ARG A 53 16.04 2.57 -9.60
CA ARG A 53 17.15 2.69 -10.56
C ARG A 53 16.87 1.90 -11.83
N TYR A 54 16.38 0.67 -11.71
CA TYR A 54 15.95 -0.11 -12.86
C TYR A 54 14.87 0.61 -13.68
N CYS A 55 13.86 1.21 -13.02
CA CYS A 55 12.84 2.01 -13.70
C CYS A 55 13.46 3.18 -14.48
N ARG A 56 14.38 3.93 -13.88
CA ARG A 56 15.10 5.02 -14.55
C ARG A 56 15.84 4.52 -15.79
N ASP A 57 16.58 3.43 -15.65
CA ASP A 57 17.48 2.92 -16.71
C ASP A 57 16.69 2.29 -17.88
N ASN A 58 15.41 1.98 -17.67
CA ASN A 58 14.51 1.42 -18.69
C ASN A 58 13.35 2.36 -19.07
N ASP A 59 13.46 3.66 -18.74
CA ASP A 59 12.45 4.69 -19.04
C ASP A 59 11.03 4.37 -18.53
N ILE A 60 10.95 3.66 -17.39
CA ILE A 60 9.69 3.34 -16.72
C ILE A 60 9.37 4.47 -15.74
N LYS A 61 8.21 5.11 -15.89
CA LYS A 61 7.84 6.33 -15.17
C LYS A 61 6.85 6.13 -14.04
N ASP A 62 6.44 4.89 -13.77
CA ASP A 62 5.61 4.55 -12.61
C ASP A 62 6.07 3.24 -11.98
N PHE A 63 6.09 3.18 -10.65
CA PHE A 63 6.45 1.98 -9.90
C PHE A 63 5.43 1.72 -8.78
N ARG A 64 4.74 0.57 -8.88
CA ARG A 64 3.85 0.10 -7.81
C ARG A 64 4.65 -0.57 -6.71
N THR A 65 4.75 0.11 -5.57
CA THR A 65 5.44 -0.38 -4.38
C THR A 65 4.72 -1.57 -3.75
N ASN A 66 5.47 -2.52 -3.20
CA ASN A 66 4.92 -3.66 -2.48
C ASN A 66 4.18 -3.19 -1.21
N SER A 67 2.92 -3.61 -1.05
CA SER A 67 2.10 -3.29 0.12
C SER A 67 2.69 -3.79 1.44
N GLN A 68 3.47 -4.87 1.40
CA GLN A 68 4.15 -5.44 2.57
C GLN A 68 5.64 -5.05 2.63
N ILE A 69 5.98 -3.84 2.21
CA ILE A 69 7.36 -3.36 2.19
C ILE A 69 7.97 -3.31 3.60
N MET A 70 7.13 -3.06 4.62
CA MET A 70 7.41 -3.26 6.04
C MET A 70 6.48 -4.37 6.55
N PRO A 71 6.92 -5.64 6.49
CA PRO A 71 6.03 -6.78 6.71
C PRO A 71 5.50 -6.84 8.14
N LEU A 72 4.23 -7.25 8.27
CA LEU A 72 3.54 -7.44 9.56
C LEU A 72 3.42 -6.19 10.44
N LYS A 73 3.66 -4.97 9.92
CA LYS A 73 3.66 -3.74 10.72
C LYS A 73 2.37 -3.56 11.52
N THR A 74 1.23 -3.91 10.95
CA THR A 74 -0.11 -3.77 11.55
C THR A 74 -0.66 -5.06 12.16
N HIS A 75 0.16 -6.13 12.25
CA HIS A 75 -0.30 -7.41 12.79
C HIS A 75 -0.60 -7.32 14.30
N PRO A 76 -1.74 -7.84 14.79
CA PRO A 76 -2.15 -7.66 16.19
C PRO A 76 -1.14 -8.17 17.23
N ASP A 77 -0.49 -9.31 16.95
CA ASP A 77 0.40 -9.95 17.94
C ASP A 77 1.88 -9.59 17.79
N VAL A 78 2.33 -9.39 16.55
CA VAL A 78 3.76 -9.19 16.23
C VAL A 78 4.02 -7.85 15.53
N GLY A 79 3.00 -7.01 15.42
CA GLY A 79 3.09 -5.68 14.83
C GLY A 79 4.06 -4.78 15.63
N TYR A 80 4.46 -3.67 15.03
CA TYR A 80 5.49 -2.79 15.62
C TYR A 80 5.31 -1.34 15.15
N SER A 81 5.74 -0.41 15.98
CA SER A 81 6.00 0.95 15.54
C SER A 81 7.35 1.01 14.82
N THR A 82 7.49 1.92 13.87
CA THR A 82 8.77 2.04 13.14
C THR A 82 9.90 2.45 14.09
N GLU A 83 9.58 3.25 15.11
CA GLU A 83 10.47 3.71 16.16
C GLU A 83 11.01 2.59 17.06
N ASP A 84 10.28 1.46 17.16
CA ASP A 84 10.73 0.27 17.91
C ASP A 84 11.86 -0.48 17.21
N LEU A 85 12.05 -0.25 15.91
CA LEU A 85 13.02 -0.99 15.12
C LEU A 85 14.46 -0.51 15.40
N PRO A 86 15.40 -1.42 15.65
CA PRO A 86 16.82 -1.08 15.51
C PRO A 86 17.10 -0.47 14.13
N LEU A 87 17.94 0.55 14.08
CA LEU A 87 18.30 1.27 12.85
C LEU A 87 17.12 2.04 12.23
N HIS A 88 16.10 2.40 13.02
CA HIS A 88 14.92 3.16 12.58
C HIS A 88 15.29 4.34 11.67
N ASP A 89 16.16 5.25 12.14
CA ASP A 89 16.54 6.43 11.37
C ASP A 89 17.14 6.09 10.00
N GLN A 90 18.00 5.07 9.96
CA GLN A 90 18.62 4.61 8.71
C GLN A 90 17.58 4.02 7.74
N ILE A 91 16.62 3.25 8.25
CA ILE A 91 15.55 2.66 7.45
C ILE A 91 14.68 3.76 6.84
N VAL A 92 14.20 4.68 7.66
CA VAL A 92 13.36 5.82 7.23
C VAL A 92 14.12 6.71 6.24
N GLN A 93 15.40 6.99 6.54
CA GLN A 93 16.24 7.81 5.67
C GLN A 93 16.42 7.16 4.28
N THR A 94 16.61 5.85 4.23
CA THR A 94 16.72 5.12 2.95
C THR A 94 15.42 5.21 2.13
N PHE A 95 14.26 5.12 2.77
CA PHE A 95 12.97 5.34 2.08
C PHE A 95 12.82 6.79 1.59
N LYS A 96 13.21 7.77 2.39
CA LYS A 96 13.20 9.19 1.97
C LYS A 96 14.15 9.45 0.79
N ASP A 97 15.30 8.76 0.75
CA ASP A 97 16.21 8.82 -0.38
C ASP A 97 15.59 8.26 -1.66
N CYS A 98 14.80 7.19 -1.55
CA CYS A 98 13.98 6.68 -2.66
C CYS A 98 13.00 7.74 -3.15
N GLY A 99 12.32 8.45 -2.25
CA GLY A 99 11.40 9.53 -2.61
C GLY A 99 12.11 10.68 -3.35
N ARG A 100 13.28 11.12 -2.85
CA ARG A 100 14.10 12.13 -3.53
C ARG A 100 14.57 11.67 -4.91
N PHE A 101 14.94 10.41 -5.03
CA PHE A 101 15.33 9.82 -6.31
C PHE A 101 14.17 9.84 -7.30
N CYS A 102 12.95 9.50 -6.86
CA CYS A 102 11.74 9.54 -7.68
C CYS A 102 11.45 10.94 -8.21
N GLN A 103 11.51 11.96 -7.34
CA GLN A 103 11.33 13.36 -7.74
C GLN A 103 12.38 13.80 -8.78
N LYS A 104 13.64 13.46 -8.56
CA LYS A 104 14.75 13.83 -9.46
C LYS A 104 14.60 13.23 -10.85
N HIS A 105 14.04 12.03 -10.96
CA HIS A 105 13.98 11.26 -12.23
C HIS A 105 12.58 11.18 -12.83
N ASP A 106 11.62 11.95 -12.30
CA ASP A 106 10.22 11.96 -12.74
C ASP A 106 9.60 10.54 -12.73
N ILE A 107 9.82 9.79 -11.67
CA ILE A 107 9.22 8.48 -11.45
C ILE A 107 8.11 8.64 -10.42
N ARG A 108 6.89 8.25 -10.77
CA ARG A 108 5.77 8.17 -9.85
C ARG A 108 5.85 6.88 -9.05
N THR A 109 5.54 6.95 -7.76
CA THR A 109 5.36 5.76 -6.92
C THR A 109 3.93 5.65 -6.45
N THR A 110 3.41 4.43 -6.44
CA THR A 110 2.03 4.13 -6.07
C THR A 110 1.99 2.95 -5.11
N PHE A 111 0.95 2.88 -4.28
CA PHE A 111 0.64 1.73 -3.45
C PHE A 111 -0.67 1.09 -3.89
N HIS A 112 -0.73 -0.22 -3.79
CA HIS A 112 -1.94 -0.98 -3.96
C HIS A 112 -2.01 -2.00 -2.81
N PRO A 113 -2.61 -1.62 -1.67
CA PRO A 113 -2.85 -2.52 -0.55
C PRO A 113 -3.59 -3.78 -1.00
N ASP A 114 -3.36 -4.87 -0.27
CA ASP A 114 -4.04 -6.13 -0.55
C ASP A 114 -5.57 -5.98 -0.48
N GLN A 115 -6.29 -6.87 -1.15
CA GLN A 115 -7.76 -6.91 -1.20
C GLN A 115 -8.46 -7.02 0.17
N PHE A 116 -7.70 -7.09 1.25
CA PHE A 116 -8.19 -7.15 2.63
C PHE A 116 -8.51 -5.77 3.24
N ILE A 117 -8.32 -4.67 2.51
CA ILE A 117 -8.81 -3.35 2.89
C ILE A 117 -10.32 -3.30 2.67
N LEU A 118 -11.10 -3.49 3.73
CA LEU A 118 -12.54 -3.70 3.69
C LEU A 118 -13.30 -2.60 4.46
N LEU A 119 -13.22 -1.36 4.01
CA LEU A 119 -13.90 -0.22 4.63
C LEU A 119 -15.42 -0.35 4.61
N SER A 120 -16.00 -1.11 3.68
CA SER A 120 -17.45 -1.38 3.59
C SER A 120 -17.95 -2.45 4.57
N SER A 121 -17.05 -3.15 5.28
CA SER A 121 -17.40 -4.25 6.18
C SER A 121 -18.36 -3.83 7.31
N PRO A 122 -19.35 -4.65 7.70
CA PRO A 122 -20.15 -4.43 8.90
C PRO A 122 -19.35 -4.66 10.19
N SER A 123 -18.28 -5.44 10.15
CA SER A 123 -17.43 -5.73 11.31
C SER A 123 -16.52 -4.53 11.65
N ARG A 124 -16.65 -4.04 12.88
CA ARG A 124 -15.81 -2.95 13.41
C ARG A 124 -14.33 -3.35 13.43
N GLU A 125 -14.03 -4.57 13.81
CA GLU A 125 -12.66 -5.08 13.89
C GLU A 125 -11.97 -5.14 12.52
N VAL A 126 -12.68 -5.63 11.50
CA VAL A 126 -12.17 -5.65 10.11
C VAL A 126 -11.88 -4.25 9.61
N VAL A 127 -12.76 -3.29 9.94
CA VAL A 127 -12.55 -1.90 9.56
C VAL A 127 -11.35 -1.28 10.28
N GLN A 128 -11.21 -1.53 11.58
CA GLN A 128 -10.07 -1.02 12.35
C GLN A 128 -8.74 -1.52 11.78
N ARG A 129 -8.64 -2.81 11.43
CA ARG A 129 -7.45 -3.37 10.75
C ARG A 129 -7.20 -2.71 9.40
N SER A 130 -8.26 -2.53 8.60
CA SER A 130 -8.15 -1.85 7.31
C SER A 130 -7.66 -0.42 7.44
N VAL A 131 -8.16 0.32 8.43
CA VAL A 131 -7.73 1.71 8.72
C VAL A 131 -6.27 1.73 9.18
N ALA A 132 -5.87 0.84 10.08
CA ALA A 132 -4.49 0.73 10.55
C ALA A 132 -3.53 0.46 9.38
N ASP A 133 -3.92 -0.42 8.47
CA ASP A 133 -3.11 -0.74 7.29
C ASP A 133 -3.00 0.45 6.33
N LEU A 134 -4.09 1.19 6.11
CA LEU A 134 -4.07 2.41 5.29
C LEU A 134 -3.19 3.51 5.92
N ILE A 135 -3.19 3.66 7.25
CA ILE A 135 -2.33 4.61 7.96
C ILE A 135 -0.86 4.22 7.74
N TYR A 136 -0.53 2.96 7.89
CA TYR A 136 0.80 2.44 7.59
C TYR A 136 1.21 2.72 6.14
N GLN A 137 0.33 2.44 5.17
CA GLN A 137 0.62 2.72 3.76
C GLN A 137 0.87 4.21 3.52
N ALA A 138 0.10 5.09 4.15
CA ALA A 138 0.26 6.54 4.02
C ALA A 138 1.57 7.03 4.67
N GLU A 139 2.00 6.43 5.78
CA GLU A 139 3.29 6.73 6.42
C GLU A 139 4.46 6.45 5.46
N VAL A 140 4.50 5.26 4.86
CA VAL A 140 5.55 4.91 3.90
C VAL A 140 5.41 5.74 2.62
N ALA A 141 4.18 5.98 2.14
CA ALA A 141 3.90 6.83 0.98
C ALA A 141 4.48 8.24 1.16
N GLN A 142 4.41 8.78 2.37
CA GLN A 142 5.01 10.08 2.69
C GLN A 142 6.54 10.05 2.55
N TRP A 143 7.20 8.99 3.01
CA TRP A 143 8.66 8.87 2.89
C TRP A 143 9.13 8.73 1.45
N VAL A 144 8.43 7.91 0.65
CA VAL A 144 8.81 7.65 -0.75
C VAL A 144 8.17 8.63 -1.74
N ASN A 145 7.47 9.65 -1.24
CA ASN A 145 6.78 10.66 -2.04
C ASN A 145 5.74 10.05 -3.01
N ALA A 146 5.04 9.00 -2.57
CA ALA A 146 3.95 8.43 -3.33
C ALA A 146 2.67 9.24 -3.14
N ASP A 147 1.94 9.45 -4.22
CA ASP A 147 0.71 10.24 -4.26
C ASP A 147 -0.56 9.41 -4.42
N VAL A 148 -0.43 8.09 -4.59
CA VAL A 148 -1.56 7.17 -4.79
C VAL A 148 -1.50 5.98 -3.83
N ILE A 149 -2.64 5.73 -3.18
CA ILE A 149 -2.97 4.47 -2.49
C ILE A 149 -4.27 3.98 -3.12
N ASN A 150 -4.15 2.99 -4.01
CA ASN A 150 -5.27 2.47 -4.77
C ASN A 150 -5.95 1.33 -4.01
N ILE A 151 -7.26 1.44 -3.75
CA ILE A 151 -8.03 0.42 -3.02
C ILE A 151 -9.27 0.00 -3.80
N HIS A 152 -9.75 -1.22 -3.53
CA HIS A 152 -11.02 -1.70 -4.03
C HIS A 152 -12.20 -1.26 -3.16
N GLY A 153 -13.41 -1.27 -3.71
CA GLY A 153 -14.64 -0.95 -2.98
C GLY A 153 -14.99 -1.93 -1.85
N GLY A 154 -14.33 -3.10 -1.82
CA GLY A 154 -14.55 -4.14 -0.83
C GLY A 154 -15.78 -5.00 -1.10
N GLY A 155 -16.37 -5.59 -0.07
CA GLY A 155 -17.52 -6.50 -0.19
C GLY A 155 -18.87 -5.77 -0.18
N ALA A 156 -19.88 -6.39 -0.81
CA ALA A 156 -21.26 -5.88 -0.81
C ALA A 156 -22.08 -6.27 0.44
N TYR A 157 -21.67 -7.32 1.13
CA TYR A 157 -22.32 -7.78 2.39
C TYR A 157 -23.84 -7.85 2.31
N GLY A 158 -24.36 -8.44 1.23
CA GLY A 158 -25.80 -8.60 0.96
C GLY A 158 -26.46 -7.45 0.23
N ASP A 159 -26.07 -6.19 0.50
CA ASP A 159 -26.59 -5.00 -0.15
C ASP A 159 -25.51 -3.98 -0.51
N LYS A 160 -25.33 -3.76 -1.81
CA LYS A 160 -24.34 -2.83 -2.36
C LYS A 160 -24.57 -1.39 -1.89
N SER A 161 -25.81 -0.92 -1.88
CA SER A 161 -26.15 0.47 -1.52
C SER A 161 -25.75 0.76 -0.07
N THR A 162 -26.15 -0.10 0.85
CA THR A 162 -25.80 0.02 2.27
C THR A 162 -24.29 -0.11 2.49
N SER A 163 -23.64 -1.00 1.76
CA SER A 163 -22.16 -1.18 1.85
C SER A 163 -21.41 0.05 1.35
N LEU A 164 -21.83 0.65 0.23
CA LEU A 164 -21.23 1.89 -0.28
C LEU A 164 -21.51 3.09 0.63
N ARG A 165 -22.66 3.15 1.30
CA ARG A 165 -22.94 4.17 2.30
C ARG A 165 -22.01 4.07 3.51
N ARG A 166 -21.76 2.85 4.03
CA ARG A 166 -20.74 2.60 5.07
C ARG A 166 -19.35 2.98 4.60
N PHE A 167 -18.99 2.62 3.37
CA PHE A 167 -17.72 2.93 2.74
C PHE A 167 -17.46 4.44 2.71
N ARG A 168 -18.41 5.24 2.17
CA ARG A 168 -18.31 6.71 2.16
C ARG A 168 -18.08 7.28 3.55
N LYS A 169 -18.94 6.93 4.51
CA LYS A 169 -18.82 7.42 5.90
C LYS A 169 -17.44 7.14 6.51
N ARG A 170 -16.83 6.02 6.17
CA ARG A 170 -15.50 5.66 6.70
C ARG A 170 -14.37 6.36 5.99
N ILE A 171 -14.49 6.60 4.71
CA ILE A 171 -13.52 7.45 3.98
C ILE A 171 -13.49 8.86 4.60
N GLU A 172 -14.63 9.44 4.93
CA GLU A 172 -14.70 10.75 5.60
C GLU A 172 -13.95 10.79 6.92
N GLN A 173 -13.89 9.67 7.63
CA GLN A 173 -13.25 9.52 8.92
C GLN A 173 -11.75 9.19 8.84
N LEU A 174 -11.22 8.88 7.66
CA LEU A 174 -9.80 8.59 7.47
C LEU A 174 -8.95 9.84 7.70
N PRO A 175 -7.73 9.67 8.22
CA PRO A 175 -6.76 10.77 8.31
C PRO A 175 -6.52 11.45 6.96
N GLY A 176 -6.28 12.76 6.98
CA GLY A 176 -6.02 13.53 5.75
C GLY A 176 -4.86 12.99 4.90
N ALA A 177 -3.81 12.47 5.55
CA ALA A 177 -2.67 11.86 4.88
C ALA A 177 -3.04 10.60 4.06
N VAL A 178 -4.06 9.84 4.49
CA VAL A 178 -4.62 8.72 3.74
C VAL A 178 -5.55 9.24 2.64
N ARG A 179 -6.54 10.08 3.01
CA ARG A 179 -7.57 10.56 2.07
C ARG A 179 -6.99 11.26 0.84
N SER A 180 -5.96 12.08 1.03
CA SER A 180 -5.34 12.84 -0.06
C SER A 180 -4.65 11.95 -1.11
N ARG A 181 -4.46 10.67 -0.83
CA ARG A 181 -3.78 9.70 -1.69
C ARG A 181 -4.70 8.61 -2.24
N LEU A 182 -5.95 8.54 -1.75
CA LEU A 182 -6.86 7.47 -2.15
C LEU A 182 -7.23 7.57 -3.63
N THR A 183 -7.23 6.41 -4.28
CA THR A 183 -7.94 6.16 -5.54
C THR A 183 -8.78 4.89 -5.39
N LEU A 184 -9.89 4.82 -6.12
CA LEU A 184 -10.79 3.67 -6.05
C LEU A 184 -10.73 2.89 -7.35
N GLU A 185 -10.57 1.57 -7.22
CA GLU A 185 -10.54 0.64 -8.33
C GLU A 185 -11.76 -0.28 -8.32
N ASN A 186 -12.37 -0.46 -9.49
CA ASN A 186 -13.40 -1.47 -9.67
C ASN A 186 -12.79 -2.88 -9.57
N ASP A 187 -13.62 -3.85 -9.26
CA ASP A 187 -13.24 -5.26 -9.26
C ASP A 187 -14.11 -6.07 -10.24
N ASP A 188 -13.72 -7.31 -10.46
CA ASP A 188 -14.40 -8.18 -11.42
C ASP A 188 -15.72 -8.79 -10.92
N ARG A 189 -15.99 -8.73 -9.61
CA ARG A 189 -17.04 -9.53 -8.96
C ARG A 189 -18.11 -8.71 -8.28
N VAL A 190 -17.72 -7.64 -7.58
CA VAL A 190 -18.61 -6.91 -6.67
C VAL A 190 -18.99 -5.55 -7.24
N TYR A 191 -18.01 -4.70 -7.53
CA TYR A 191 -18.26 -3.32 -7.93
C TYR A 191 -17.74 -3.02 -9.32
N ALA A 192 -18.66 -2.81 -10.26
CA ALA A 192 -18.36 -2.28 -11.58
C ALA A 192 -18.03 -0.76 -11.51
N PRO A 193 -17.44 -0.17 -12.55
CA PRO A 193 -17.17 1.27 -12.57
C PRO A 193 -18.41 2.12 -12.29
N LYS A 194 -19.57 1.75 -12.82
CA LYS A 194 -20.86 2.43 -12.58
C LYS A 194 -21.28 2.50 -11.10
N ASP A 195 -20.87 1.52 -10.31
CA ASP A 195 -21.19 1.47 -8.87
C ASP A 195 -20.28 2.42 -8.07
N LEU A 196 -19.00 2.57 -8.47
CA LEU A 196 -18.01 3.38 -7.76
C LEU A 196 -17.92 4.83 -8.22
N LEU A 197 -18.22 5.13 -9.48
CA LEU A 197 -18.15 6.50 -10.01
C LEU A 197 -18.96 7.52 -9.19
N PRO A 198 -20.19 7.24 -8.72
CA PRO A 198 -20.88 8.14 -7.82
C PRO A 198 -20.12 8.40 -6.52
N VAL A 199 -19.52 7.36 -5.93
CA VAL A 199 -18.69 7.51 -4.71
C VAL A 199 -17.48 8.39 -5.00
N CYS A 200 -16.78 8.14 -6.11
CA CYS A 200 -15.63 8.93 -6.51
C CYS A 200 -15.96 10.42 -6.68
N ARG A 201 -17.09 10.73 -7.32
CA ARG A 201 -17.56 12.11 -7.50
C ARG A 201 -17.91 12.78 -6.18
N ASP A 202 -18.72 12.11 -5.36
CA ASP A 202 -19.19 12.65 -4.07
C ASP A 202 -18.02 12.93 -3.11
N MET A 203 -17.00 12.08 -3.15
CA MET A 203 -15.84 12.13 -2.24
C MET A 203 -14.64 12.87 -2.83
N ASN A 204 -14.72 13.32 -4.09
CA ASN A 204 -13.62 13.91 -4.85
C ASN A 204 -12.36 13.01 -4.84
N ILE A 205 -12.57 11.71 -5.10
CA ILE A 205 -11.50 10.70 -5.16
C ILE A 205 -11.36 10.21 -6.61
N PRO A 206 -10.15 10.15 -7.17
CA PRO A 206 -9.92 9.62 -8.51
C PRO A 206 -10.35 8.15 -8.62
N SER A 207 -10.90 7.75 -9.77
CA SER A 207 -11.19 6.36 -10.10
C SER A 207 -10.09 5.79 -10.97
N THR A 208 -9.65 4.58 -10.62
CA THR A 208 -8.83 3.72 -11.50
C THR A 208 -9.74 2.64 -12.08
N CYS A 209 -9.53 2.28 -13.34
CA CYS A 209 -10.36 1.29 -14.02
C CYS A 209 -9.51 0.07 -14.37
N MET A 210 -9.88 -1.08 -13.81
CA MET A 210 -9.38 -2.37 -14.29
C MET A 210 -10.17 -2.78 -15.51
N THR A 211 -9.54 -2.81 -16.67
CA THR A 211 -10.11 -3.41 -17.88
C THR A 211 -9.70 -4.88 -17.92
N LYS A 212 -10.65 -5.80 -18.12
CA LYS A 212 -10.31 -7.18 -18.49
C LYS A 212 -9.59 -7.13 -19.83
N ALA A 213 -8.33 -7.54 -19.85
CA ALA A 213 -7.72 -7.93 -21.10
C ALA A 213 -8.52 -9.13 -21.63
N SER A 214 -9.22 -8.97 -22.75
CA SER A 214 -9.77 -10.09 -23.50
C SER A 214 -8.56 -10.89 -23.98
N LEU A 215 -8.33 -12.05 -23.35
CA LEU A 215 -7.40 -13.07 -23.87
C LEU A 215 -8.04 -13.79 -25.02
#